data_0f27736373f2e6b153f1b2800716a7e5
#
_entry.id   0f27736373f2e6b153f1b2800716a7e5
#
_cell.length_a   1.000
_cell.length_b   1.000
_cell.length_c   1.000
_cell.angle_alpha   90.00
_cell.angle_beta   90.00
_cell.angle_gamma   90.00
#
_symmetry.space_group_name_H-M   'P 1'
#
loop_
_entity.id
_entity.type
_entity.pdbx_description
1 polymer ?
#
loop_
_entity_poly.entity_id
_entity_poly.type
_entity_poly.pdbx_seq_one_letter_code
_entity_poly.pdbx_strand_id
1 'polypeptide(L)'
;MSVKFVECDRETQYLFPPSLQDWLPEGHLARFVVEVVERLDLRTLKESYAGRGSQPYNPEMLVALLFYGYATGVFSSRKLERSTYDSVAFRYVAANTHPDHDTIATFRRRFSHQLKDIFIQILLIAQQMKLLKLGSVSLDGSKIKANASKHKALSYEHAGKLEAQLKAEVAELLKKAEAADRSDVPDGMSIPEELEHREKRLSAIAAAKAEIERRAAERHAREQKEHEEKLARRAEKERQTGKKPRGKQPKPPKQGPTAKEQVNLTDEESRIMPVSGGGFEQAYNAQAGVDTETKLIVSTHVTQKPNDKQELKPTLENLAALPKELGKVTELIADSGYFSEDNVIACEKSEI
;
A
#
# COMPACT_ATOMS: atom_id res chain seq x y z
N MET A 1 19.83 58.26 -10.12
CA MET A 1 18.42 58.00 -9.85
C MET A 1 18.34 56.98 -8.74
N SER A 2 17.75 57.29 -7.59
CA SER A 2 17.54 56.32 -6.51
C SER A 2 16.42 55.37 -6.89
N VAL A 3 16.67 54.07 -6.80
CA VAL A 3 15.62 53.05 -6.98
C VAL A 3 14.66 53.14 -5.80
N LYS A 4 13.35 53.35 -6.09
CA LYS A 4 12.31 53.27 -5.07
C LYS A 4 11.88 51.81 -4.93
N PHE A 5 12.06 51.24 -3.73
CA PHE A 5 11.56 49.91 -3.39
C PHE A 5 10.09 50.05 -2.90
N VAL A 6 9.34 48.97 -3.03
CA VAL A 6 8.00 48.82 -2.45
C VAL A 6 8.14 48.82 -0.93
N GLU A 7 7.31 49.61 -0.25
CA GLU A 7 7.30 49.71 1.20
C GLU A 7 6.87 48.35 1.82
N CYS A 8 7.64 47.87 2.81
CA CYS A 8 7.39 46.61 3.52
C CYS A 8 6.77 46.95 4.89
N ASP A 9 5.44 47.09 4.92
CA ASP A 9 4.72 47.23 6.17
C ASP A 9 4.19 45.87 6.65
N ARG A 10 4.54 45.49 7.87
CA ARG A 10 4.09 44.26 8.53
C ARG A 10 3.13 44.48 9.67
N GLU A 11 2.84 45.77 10.00
CA GLU A 11 2.08 46.16 11.17
C GLU A 11 0.73 46.78 10.78
N THR A 12 0.42 46.82 9.50
CA THR A 12 -0.91 47.29 9.03
C THR A 12 -2.00 46.46 9.66
N GLN A 13 -2.85 47.14 10.45
CA GLN A 13 -4.03 46.51 11.05
C GLN A 13 -5.21 46.66 10.09
N TYR A 14 -5.85 45.54 9.78
CA TYR A 14 -7.09 45.51 9.00
C TYR A 14 -8.30 45.80 9.91
N LEU A 15 -9.17 46.66 9.51
CA LEU A 15 -10.43 46.93 10.23
C LEU A 15 -11.32 45.67 10.30
N PHE A 16 -11.31 44.87 9.24
CA PHE A 16 -11.89 43.54 9.17
C PHE A 16 -10.81 42.54 8.71
N PRO A 17 -10.70 41.35 9.32
CA PRO A 17 -9.78 40.36 8.83
C PRO A 17 -10.19 39.93 7.41
N PRO A 18 -9.26 39.89 6.45
CA PRO A 18 -9.57 39.43 5.09
C PRO A 18 -10.08 38.00 5.10
N SER A 19 -11.04 37.73 4.21
CA SER A 19 -11.55 36.39 4.01
C SER A 19 -10.47 35.47 3.42
N LEU A 20 -10.47 34.19 3.75
CA LEU A 20 -9.64 33.20 3.05
C LEU A 20 -9.92 33.17 1.55
N GLN A 21 -11.14 33.54 1.14
CA GLN A 21 -11.54 33.67 -0.25
C GLN A 21 -10.77 34.79 -0.97
N ASP A 22 -10.43 35.87 -0.29
CA ASP A 22 -9.74 37.02 -0.88
C ASP A 22 -8.26 36.73 -1.14
N TRP A 23 -7.68 35.82 -0.36
CA TRP A 23 -6.26 35.47 -0.46
C TRP A 23 -5.95 34.38 -1.47
N LEU A 24 -6.96 33.64 -1.91
CA LEU A 24 -6.77 32.49 -2.79
C LEU A 24 -7.30 32.80 -4.20
N PRO A 25 -6.46 32.78 -5.26
CA PRO A 25 -6.90 33.02 -6.63
C PRO A 25 -8.06 32.11 -7.04
N GLU A 26 -8.95 32.58 -7.91
CA GLU A 26 -10.12 31.82 -8.38
C GLU A 26 -9.76 30.47 -9.01
N GLY A 27 -8.71 30.43 -9.84
CA GLY A 27 -8.22 29.20 -10.49
C GLY A 27 -7.29 28.33 -9.63
N HIS A 28 -7.23 28.54 -8.32
CA HIS A 28 -6.29 27.80 -7.47
C HIS A 28 -6.75 26.34 -7.25
N LEU A 29 -5.78 25.39 -7.29
CA LEU A 29 -6.04 23.95 -7.11
C LEU A 29 -6.85 23.63 -5.84
N ALA A 30 -6.64 24.35 -4.74
CA ALA A 30 -7.38 24.14 -3.50
C ALA A 30 -8.88 24.36 -3.66
N ARG A 31 -9.31 25.36 -4.45
CA ARG A 31 -10.73 25.60 -4.78
C ARG A 31 -11.30 24.45 -5.57
N PHE A 32 -10.60 24.04 -6.62
CA PHE A 32 -10.99 22.90 -7.45
C PHE A 32 -11.17 21.61 -6.63
N VAL A 33 -10.23 21.33 -5.72
CA VAL A 33 -10.34 20.14 -4.85
C VAL A 33 -11.58 20.22 -3.95
N VAL A 34 -11.86 21.35 -3.35
CA VAL A 34 -13.07 21.54 -2.51
C VAL A 34 -14.33 21.35 -3.35
N GLU A 35 -14.43 21.98 -4.52
CA GLU A 35 -15.57 21.84 -5.43
C GLU A 35 -15.78 20.38 -5.90
N VAL A 36 -14.73 19.65 -6.19
CA VAL A 36 -14.82 18.23 -6.55
C VAL A 36 -15.35 17.42 -5.38
N VAL A 37 -14.82 17.65 -4.17
CA VAL A 37 -15.24 16.91 -2.96
C VAL A 37 -16.70 17.18 -2.60
N GLU A 38 -17.19 18.39 -2.79
CA GLU A 38 -18.61 18.74 -2.59
C GLU A 38 -19.57 17.97 -3.51
N ARG A 39 -19.09 17.50 -4.66
CA ARG A 39 -19.87 16.69 -5.62
C ARG A 39 -19.82 15.19 -5.31
N LEU A 40 -18.98 14.73 -4.39
CA LEU A 40 -18.85 13.34 -4.02
C LEU A 40 -20.00 12.91 -3.07
N ASP A 41 -20.48 11.70 -3.25
CA ASP A 41 -21.38 11.07 -2.28
C ASP A 41 -20.56 10.50 -1.10
N LEU A 42 -20.53 11.26 -0.02
CA LEU A 42 -19.84 10.91 1.21
C LEU A 42 -20.80 10.52 2.36
N ARG A 43 -22.06 10.13 2.03
CA ARG A 43 -23.08 9.75 3.03
C ARG A 43 -22.59 8.61 3.93
N THR A 44 -22.01 7.57 3.36
CA THR A 44 -21.49 6.41 4.10
C THR A 44 -20.42 6.79 5.13
N LEU A 45 -19.58 7.80 4.82
CA LEU A 45 -18.61 8.34 5.77
C LEU A 45 -19.32 9.08 6.91
N LYS A 46 -20.28 9.95 6.57
CA LYS A 46 -21.03 10.77 7.55
C LYS A 46 -21.85 9.91 8.49
N GLU A 47 -22.57 8.93 7.97
CA GLU A 47 -23.41 8.00 8.75
C GLU A 47 -22.63 7.10 9.69
N SER A 48 -21.33 6.89 9.45
CA SER A 48 -20.47 6.10 10.32
C SER A 48 -20.14 6.77 11.67
N TYR A 49 -20.49 8.05 11.83
CA TYR A 49 -20.30 8.78 13.08
C TYR A 49 -21.52 8.60 14.00
N ALA A 50 -21.28 8.07 15.20
CA ALA A 50 -22.34 7.70 16.14
C ALA A 50 -23.04 8.90 16.85
N GLY A 51 -22.62 10.12 16.60
CA GLY A 51 -23.18 11.34 17.21
C GLY A 51 -22.96 11.44 18.74
N ARG A 52 -21.99 10.68 19.28
CA ARG A 52 -21.64 10.69 20.71
C ARG A 52 -20.18 11.15 20.88
N GLY A 53 -19.88 11.84 21.95
CA GLY A 53 -18.55 12.36 22.29
C GLY A 53 -18.33 13.81 21.84
N SER A 54 -17.06 14.23 21.66
CA SER A 54 -16.71 15.55 21.14
C SER A 54 -17.15 15.71 19.67
N GLN A 55 -17.42 16.93 19.27
CA GLN A 55 -17.83 17.22 17.90
C GLN A 55 -16.71 16.87 16.92
N PRO A 56 -16.95 15.94 15.97
CA PRO A 56 -15.94 15.52 14.99
C PRO A 56 -15.73 16.60 13.92
N TYR A 57 -14.56 16.59 13.31
CA TYR A 57 -14.32 17.36 12.09
C TYR A 57 -15.20 16.86 10.93
N ASN A 58 -15.60 17.76 10.06
CA ASN A 58 -16.40 17.42 8.88
C ASN A 58 -15.61 16.43 7.98
N PRO A 59 -16.18 15.24 7.66
CA PRO A 59 -15.53 14.26 6.78
C PRO A 59 -15.19 14.79 5.39
N GLU A 60 -16.03 15.65 4.81
CA GLU A 60 -15.75 16.28 3.51
C GLU A 60 -14.47 17.13 3.56
N MET A 61 -14.35 17.92 4.61
CA MET A 61 -13.14 18.73 4.82
C MET A 61 -11.89 17.85 4.98
N LEU A 62 -11.97 16.73 5.73
CA LEU A 62 -10.84 15.81 5.89
C LEU A 62 -10.48 15.10 4.57
N VAL A 63 -11.47 14.73 3.75
CA VAL A 63 -11.23 14.19 2.39
C VAL A 63 -10.54 15.25 1.52
N ALA A 64 -11.04 16.47 1.51
CA ALA A 64 -10.45 17.57 0.74
C ALA A 64 -9.00 17.86 1.19
N LEU A 65 -8.75 17.82 2.52
CA LEU A 65 -7.42 18.02 3.09
C LEU A 65 -6.43 16.93 2.64
N LEU A 66 -6.85 15.67 2.64
CA LEU A 66 -6.04 14.56 2.15
C LEU A 66 -5.78 14.69 0.64
N PHE A 67 -6.80 14.98 -0.16
CA PHE A 67 -6.67 15.10 -1.61
C PHE A 67 -5.75 16.25 -2.00
N TYR A 68 -5.97 17.44 -1.42
CA TYR A 68 -5.12 18.59 -1.67
C TYR A 68 -3.68 18.34 -1.21
N GLY A 69 -3.50 17.73 -0.03
CA GLY A 69 -2.19 17.36 0.47
C GLY A 69 -1.46 16.43 -0.49
N TYR A 70 -2.11 15.36 -0.94
CA TYR A 70 -1.49 14.39 -1.85
C TYR A 70 -1.19 15.00 -3.23
N ALA A 71 -2.09 15.81 -3.75
CA ALA A 71 -1.88 16.53 -5.01
C ALA A 71 -0.70 17.51 -4.95
N THR A 72 -0.38 18.02 -3.76
CA THR A 72 0.74 18.96 -3.53
C THR A 72 1.98 18.30 -2.91
N GLY A 73 2.01 16.96 -2.81
CA GLY A 73 3.17 16.21 -2.30
C GLY A 73 3.29 16.17 -0.76
N VAL A 74 2.22 16.52 -0.03
CA VAL A 74 2.20 16.49 1.44
C VAL A 74 1.47 15.23 1.93
N PHE A 75 2.20 14.13 2.18
CA PHE A 75 1.63 12.81 2.51
C PHE A 75 1.54 12.53 4.02
N SER A 76 2.36 13.20 4.82
CA SER A 76 2.45 12.95 6.27
C SER A 76 1.35 13.70 7.02
N SER A 77 0.61 13.01 7.91
CA SER A 77 -0.43 13.63 8.75
C SER A 77 0.11 14.79 9.58
N ARG A 78 1.34 14.67 10.12
CA ARG A 78 1.99 15.77 10.87
C ARG A 78 2.32 16.97 9.98
N LYS A 79 2.73 16.73 8.72
CA LYS A 79 2.95 17.82 7.76
C LYS A 79 1.63 18.45 7.33
N LEU A 80 0.58 17.65 7.14
CA LEU A 80 -0.77 18.15 6.84
C LEU A 80 -1.28 19.07 7.96
N GLU A 81 -1.24 18.62 9.21
CA GLU A 81 -1.59 19.44 10.38
C GLU A 81 -0.82 20.76 10.36
N ARG A 82 0.51 20.71 10.27
CA ARG A 82 1.34 21.91 10.22
C ARG A 82 0.97 22.84 9.06
N SER A 83 0.70 22.29 7.88
CA SER A 83 0.35 23.06 6.70
C SER A 83 -0.96 23.85 6.89
N THR A 84 -1.90 23.36 7.72
CA THR A 84 -3.13 24.10 8.03
C THR A 84 -2.87 25.40 8.82
N TYR A 85 -1.71 25.52 9.48
CA TYR A 85 -1.28 26.77 10.13
C TYR A 85 -0.45 27.66 9.21
N ASP A 86 0.43 27.05 8.40
CA ASP A 86 1.49 27.77 7.68
C ASP A 86 1.07 28.19 6.26
N SER A 87 0.04 27.57 5.66
CA SER A 87 -0.35 27.79 4.27
C SER A 87 -1.80 28.26 4.14
N VAL A 88 -2.00 29.38 3.45
CA VAL A 88 -3.34 29.92 3.16
C VAL A 88 -4.21 28.90 2.42
N ALA A 89 -3.65 28.16 1.45
CA ALA A 89 -4.38 27.17 0.68
C ALA A 89 -4.85 26.00 1.56
N PHE A 90 -4.00 25.48 2.47
CA PHE A 90 -4.40 24.46 3.43
C PHE A 90 -5.41 24.98 4.46
N ARG A 91 -5.28 26.23 4.90
CA ARG A 91 -6.28 26.88 5.76
C ARG A 91 -7.63 27.00 5.07
N TYR A 92 -7.63 27.34 3.78
CA TYR A 92 -8.84 27.37 2.97
C TYR A 92 -9.53 26.00 2.92
N VAL A 93 -8.78 24.94 2.54
CA VAL A 93 -9.30 23.56 2.47
C VAL A 93 -9.79 23.07 3.84
N ALA A 94 -9.09 23.41 4.91
CA ALA A 94 -9.46 23.05 6.28
C ALA A 94 -10.52 23.97 6.90
N ALA A 95 -11.11 24.89 6.13
CA ALA A 95 -12.09 25.88 6.61
C ALA A 95 -11.61 26.61 7.88
N ASN A 96 -10.34 27.03 7.90
CA ASN A 96 -9.66 27.65 9.03
C ASN A 96 -9.68 26.84 10.33
N THR A 97 -9.80 25.51 10.23
CA THR A 97 -9.64 24.58 11.34
C THR A 97 -8.29 23.86 11.24
N HIS A 98 -7.86 23.26 12.36
CA HIS A 98 -6.54 22.64 12.46
C HIS A 98 -6.66 21.22 13.05
N PRO A 99 -7.14 20.23 12.26
CA PRO A 99 -7.21 18.87 12.74
C PRO A 99 -5.80 18.35 13.05
N ASP A 100 -5.64 17.74 14.22
CA ASP A 100 -4.39 17.16 14.66
C ASP A 100 -4.01 15.93 13.81
N HIS A 101 -2.72 15.59 13.83
CA HIS A 101 -2.20 14.50 13.00
C HIS A 101 -2.78 13.13 13.35
N ASP A 102 -3.20 12.89 14.59
CA ASP A 102 -3.82 11.63 15.00
C ASP A 102 -5.24 11.53 14.45
N THR A 103 -6.00 12.62 14.44
CA THR A 103 -7.31 12.72 13.78
C THR A 103 -7.17 12.42 12.28
N ILE A 104 -6.24 13.08 11.58
CA ILE A 104 -6.00 12.87 10.14
C ILE A 104 -5.58 11.41 9.87
N ALA A 105 -4.66 10.86 10.65
CA ALA A 105 -4.18 9.49 10.48
C ALA A 105 -5.27 8.46 10.77
N THR A 106 -6.09 8.69 11.80
CA THR A 106 -7.20 7.82 12.18
C THR A 106 -8.29 7.85 11.12
N PHE A 107 -8.65 9.03 10.60
CA PHE A 107 -9.58 9.17 9.50
C PHE A 107 -9.13 8.38 8.28
N ARG A 108 -7.90 8.54 7.82
CA ARG A 108 -7.33 7.83 6.67
C ARG A 108 -7.38 6.30 6.86
N ARG A 109 -7.04 5.80 8.05
CA ARG A 109 -7.08 4.35 8.35
C ARG A 109 -8.51 3.82 8.38
N ARG A 110 -9.41 4.54 9.05
CA ARG A 110 -10.81 4.13 9.21
C ARG A 110 -11.54 4.03 7.88
N PHE A 111 -11.31 4.96 6.97
CA PHE A 111 -12.02 5.08 5.71
C PHE A 111 -11.23 4.61 4.48
N SER A 112 -10.15 3.84 4.68
CA SER A 112 -9.32 3.34 3.58
C SER A 112 -10.07 2.54 2.52
N HIS A 113 -11.09 1.77 2.92
CA HIS A 113 -11.92 1.01 1.98
C HIS A 113 -12.85 1.90 1.14
N GLN A 114 -13.44 2.93 1.75
CA GLN A 114 -14.32 3.87 1.06
C GLN A 114 -13.56 4.77 0.06
N LEU A 115 -12.24 4.91 0.21
CA LEU A 115 -11.42 5.66 -0.75
C LEU A 115 -11.47 5.05 -2.17
N LYS A 116 -11.69 3.73 -2.28
CA LYS A 116 -11.89 3.08 -3.59
C LYS A 116 -13.17 3.55 -4.28
N ASP A 117 -14.27 3.65 -3.54
CA ASP A 117 -15.55 4.11 -4.06
C ASP A 117 -15.48 5.59 -4.45
N ILE A 118 -14.80 6.39 -3.64
CA ILE A 118 -14.52 7.79 -3.94
C ILE A 118 -13.69 7.94 -5.23
N PHE A 119 -12.68 7.08 -5.42
CA PHE A 119 -11.89 7.08 -6.65
C PHE A 119 -12.76 6.82 -7.89
N ILE A 120 -13.69 5.87 -7.83
CA ILE A 120 -14.63 5.61 -8.93
C ILE A 120 -15.52 6.83 -9.19
N GLN A 121 -16.02 7.50 -8.15
CA GLN A 121 -16.81 8.72 -8.30
C GLN A 121 -16.02 9.83 -9.00
N ILE A 122 -14.73 10.00 -8.67
CA ILE A 122 -13.85 10.98 -9.33
C ILE A 122 -13.71 10.66 -10.84
N LEU A 123 -13.56 9.38 -11.20
CA LEU A 123 -13.51 8.99 -12.61
C LEU A 123 -14.82 9.30 -13.34
N LEU A 124 -15.98 9.09 -12.69
CA LEU A 124 -17.28 9.45 -13.25
C LEU A 124 -17.43 10.97 -13.43
N ILE A 125 -16.96 11.77 -12.47
CA ILE A 125 -16.92 13.23 -12.62
C ILE A 125 -16.03 13.63 -13.80
N ALA A 126 -14.84 13.04 -13.93
CA ALA A 126 -13.94 13.29 -15.05
C ALA A 126 -14.61 12.95 -16.40
N GLN A 127 -15.35 11.86 -16.45
CA GLN A 127 -16.11 11.46 -17.64
C GLN A 127 -17.24 12.47 -17.96
N GLN A 128 -18.01 12.92 -16.96
CA GLN A 128 -19.04 13.94 -17.15
C GLN A 128 -18.47 15.27 -17.66
N MET A 129 -17.25 15.61 -17.20
CA MET A 129 -16.50 16.77 -17.68
C MET A 129 -15.87 16.55 -19.07
N LYS A 130 -16.08 15.38 -19.68
CA LYS A 130 -15.46 14.97 -20.97
C LYS A 130 -13.92 14.91 -20.93
N LEU A 131 -13.35 14.75 -19.75
CA LEU A 131 -11.91 14.58 -19.53
C LEU A 131 -11.50 13.11 -19.57
N LEU A 132 -12.43 12.16 -19.51
CA LEU A 132 -12.15 10.72 -19.53
C LEU A 132 -13.15 10.01 -20.44
N LYS A 133 -12.62 9.17 -21.33
CA LYS A 133 -13.36 8.17 -22.11
C LYS A 133 -12.45 6.97 -22.26
N LEU A 134 -12.76 5.88 -21.56
CA LEU A 134 -11.95 4.68 -21.63
C LEU A 134 -11.87 4.14 -23.08
N GLY A 135 -10.66 3.75 -23.46
CA GLY A 135 -10.33 3.17 -24.77
C GLY A 135 -9.05 2.38 -24.66
N SER A 136 -7.92 3.03 -24.79
CA SER A 136 -6.58 2.42 -24.68
C SER A 136 -5.98 2.72 -23.30
N VAL A 137 -5.55 1.66 -22.60
CA VAL A 137 -4.96 1.75 -21.24
C VAL A 137 -3.53 1.22 -21.27
N SER A 138 -2.59 1.99 -20.72
CA SER A 138 -1.22 1.56 -20.49
C SER A 138 -1.08 1.04 -19.06
N LEU A 139 -0.54 -0.17 -18.92
CA LEU A 139 -0.27 -0.82 -17.63
C LEU A 139 1.22 -0.82 -17.33
N ASP A 140 1.59 -0.35 -16.15
CA ASP A 140 2.98 -0.40 -15.66
C ASP A 140 3.02 -0.63 -14.16
N GLY A 141 4.14 -1.22 -13.69
CA GLY A 141 4.40 -1.54 -12.29
C GLY A 141 5.57 -0.74 -11.72
N SER A 142 5.32 -0.08 -10.60
CA SER A 142 6.35 0.65 -9.86
C SER A 142 6.64 0.04 -8.51
N LYS A 143 7.92 -0.11 -8.15
CA LYS A 143 8.33 -0.62 -6.84
C LYS A 143 8.32 0.51 -5.82
N ILE A 144 7.37 0.45 -4.88
CA ILE A 144 7.24 1.43 -3.79
C ILE A 144 7.97 0.89 -2.56
N LYS A 145 8.96 1.64 -2.09
CA LYS A 145 9.75 1.27 -0.92
C LYS A 145 8.87 1.24 0.34
N ALA A 146 8.94 0.12 1.07
CA ALA A 146 8.31 -0.01 2.37
C ALA A 146 9.06 0.80 3.45
N ASN A 147 8.36 1.21 4.50
CA ASN A 147 9.00 1.80 5.67
C ASN A 147 9.63 0.72 6.56
N ALA A 148 10.50 -0.10 5.97
CA ALA A 148 11.14 -1.24 6.60
C ALA A 148 12.58 -1.39 6.08
N SER A 149 13.50 -1.65 7.01
CA SER A 149 14.89 -1.91 6.65
C SER A 149 15.07 -3.34 6.15
N LYS A 150 15.78 -3.53 5.04
CA LYS A 150 16.17 -4.87 4.54
C LYS A 150 16.99 -5.68 5.54
N HIS A 151 17.70 -5.01 6.44
CA HIS A 151 18.50 -5.67 7.50
C HIS A 151 17.65 -6.28 8.62
N LYS A 152 16.36 -5.94 8.69
CA LYS A 152 15.40 -6.58 9.59
C LYS A 152 14.63 -7.74 8.94
N ALA A 153 15.00 -8.11 7.73
CA ALA A 153 14.48 -9.32 7.10
C ALA A 153 15.11 -10.57 7.72
N LEU A 154 14.27 -11.48 8.17
CA LEU A 154 14.67 -12.73 8.84
C LEU A 154 14.35 -13.91 7.94
N SER A 155 15.35 -14.67 7.48
CA SER A 155 15.14 -15.89 6.70
C SER A 155 14.76 -17.06 7.60
N TYR A 156 14.04 -18.04 7.06
CA TYR A 156 13.58 -19.20 7.82
C TYR A 156 14.73 -20.00 8.46
N GLU A 157 15.80 -20.22 7.72
CA GLU A 157 17.00 -20.90 8.25
C GLU A 157 17.65 -20.09 9.37
N HIS A 158 17.80 -18.77 9.20
CA HIS A 158 18.41 -17.91 10.22
C HIS A 158 17.52 -17.80 11.45
N ALA A 159 16.20 -17.74 11.28
CA ALA A 159 15.24 -17.76 12.35
C ALA A 159 15.38 -19.02 13.23
N GLY A 160 15.55 -20.20 12.60
CA GLY A 160 15.78 -21.44 13.32
C GLY A 160 17.08 -21.45 14.12
N LYS A 161 18.16 -20.94 13.54
CA LYS A 161 19.48 -20.85 14.23
C LYS A 161 19.39 -19.87 15.43
N LEU A 162 18.78 -18.72 15.21
CA LEU A 162 18.65 -17.70 16.26
C LEU A 162 17.71 -18.14 17.39
N GLU A 163 16.65 -18.85 17.09
CA GLU A 163 15.75 -19.45 18.08
C GLU A 163 16.50 -20.46 18.96
N ALA A 164 17.28 -21.36 18.38
CA ALA A 164 18.07 -22.33 19.12
C ALA A 164 19.12 -21.65 20.03
N GLN A 165 19.81 -20.64 19.51
CA GLN A 165 20.76 -19.84 20.29
C GLN A 165 20.10 -19.16 21.47
N LEU A 166 19.00 -18.43 21.24
CA LEU A 166 18.29 -17.73 22.32
C LEU A 166 17.71 -18.67 23.39
N LYS A 167 17.23 -19.85 23.00
CA LYS A 167 16.78 -20.87 23.96
C LYS A 167 17.94 -21.35 24.83
N ALA A 168 19.12 -21.53 24.26
CA ALA A 168 20.32 -21.90 25.02
C ALA A 168 20.74 -20.77 25.98
N GLU A 169 20.72 -19.52 25.53
CA GLU A 169 21.00 -18.36 26.38
C GLU A 169 20.02 -18.21 27.53
N VAL A 170 18.71 -18.40 27.30
CA VAL A 170 17.68 -18.40 28.35
C VAL A 170 17.94 -19.51 29.36
N ALA A 171 18.26 -20.73 28.90
CA ALA A 171 18.59 -21.84 29.81
C ALA A 171 19.83 -21.57 30.64
N GLU A 172 20.84 -20.91 30.11
CA GLU A 172 22.03 -20.49 30.84
C GLU A 172 21.72 -19.41 31.88
N LEU A 173 20.90 -18.40 31.52
CA LEU A 173 20.45 -17.34 32.44
C LEU A 173 19.66 -17.91 33.60
N LEU A 174 18.75 -18.87 33.36
CA LEU A 174 18.00 -19.54 34.41
C LEU A 174 18.91 -20.31 35.37
N LYS A 175 19.95 -21.01 34.84
CA LYS A 175 20.95 -21.66 35.70
C LYS A 175 21.74 -20.63 36.55
N LYS A 176 22.08 -19.47 36.00
CA LYS A 176 22.71 -18.39 36.75
C LYS A 176 21.79 -17.81 37.84
N ALA A 177 20.50 -17.64 37.53
CA ALA A 177 19.52 -17.24 38.53
C ALA A 177 19.43 -18.22 39.68
N GLU A 178 19.32 -19.53 39.42
CA GLU A 178 19.30 -20.58 40.42
C GLU A 178 20.59 -20.62 41.27
N ALA A 179 21.72 -20.33 40.66
CA ALA A 179 23.00 -20.24 41.35
C ALA A 179 23.11 -18.98 42.24
N ALA A 180 22.59 -17.84 41.74
CA ALA A 180 22.53 -16.58 42.50
C ALA A 180 21.62 -16.69 43.75
N ASP A 181 20.47 -17.38 43.62
CA ASP A 181 19.57 -17.67 44.77
C ASP A 181 20.24 -18.49 45.89
N ARG A 182 21.33 -19.16 45.57
CA ARG A 182 22.13 -19.96 46.53
C ARG A 182 23.35 -19.24 47.08
N SER A 183 23.67 -18.06 46.54
CA SER A 183 24.83 -17.27 46.96
C SER A 183 24.42 -15.82 47.23
N ASP A 184 24.81 -15.28 48.40
CA ASP A 184 24.56 -13.87 48.77
C ASP A 184 25.41 -12.86 48.01
N VAL A 185 25.91 -13.17 46.82
CA VAL A 185 26.76 -12.29 46.03
C VAL A 185 25.88 -11.58 44.96
N PRO A 186 25.78 -10.23 44.98
CA PRO A 186 25.10 -9.49 43.94
C PRO A 186 25.84 -9.69 42.58
N ASP A 187 25.15 -10.14 41.58
CA ASP A 187 25.71 -10.49 40.27
C ASP A 187 25.82 -9.33 39.27
N GLY A 188 25.45 -8.11 39.71
CA GLY A 188 25.63 -6.89 38.88
C GLY A 188 24.81 -6.85 37.57
N MET A 189 23.95 -7.84 37.34
CA MET A 189 23.10 -7.97 36.15
C MET A 189 21.65 -8.13 36.58
N SER A 190 20.73 -7.40 35.93
CA SER A 190 19.29 -7.59 36.13
C SER A 190 18.82 -8.80 35.29
N ILE A 191 18.94 -10.01 35.86
CA ILE A 191 18.55 -11.26 35.21
C ILE A 191 17.08 -11.24 34.74
N PRO A 192 16.10 -10.70 35.49
CA PRO A 192 14.73 -10.60 35.03
C PRO A 192 14.55 -9.76 33.76
N GLU A 193 15.23 -8.62 33.65
CA GLU A 193 15.18 -7.76 32.46
C GLU A 193 15.82 -8.45 31.25
N GLU A 194 16.94 -9.12 31.43
CA GLU A 194 17.61 -9.87 30.39
C GLU A 194 16.79 -11.05 29.87
N LEU A 195 16.06 -11.74 30.75
CA LEU A 195 15.12 -12.82 30.38
C LEU A 195 13.93 -12.24 29.60
N GLU A 196 13.32 -11.15 30.07
CA GLU A 196 12.20 -10.51 29.40
C GLU A 196 12.57 -10.06 27.96
N HIS A 197 13.76 -9.49 27.78
CA HIS A 197 14.25 -9.12 26.45
C HIS A 197 14.42 -10.33 25.53
N ARG A 198 14.95 -11.44 26.02
CA ARG A 198 15.12 -12.65 25.21
C ARG A 198 13.81 -13.35 24.90
N GLU A 199 12.87 -13.37 25.83
CA GLU A 199 11.53 -13.93 25.63
C GLU A 199 10.73 -13.11 24.61
N LYS A 200 10.77 -11.78 24.65
CA LYS A 200 10.16 -10.91 23.63
C LYS A 200 10.76 -11.18 22.26
N ARG A 201 12.08 -11.37 22.17
CA ARG A 201 12.76 -11.66 20.93
C ARG A 201 12.42 -13.08 20.39
N LEU A 202 12.32 -14.09 21.28
CA LEU A 202 11.86 -15.43 20.91
C LEU A 202 10.44 -15.43 20.38
N SER A 203 9.53 -14.68 21.02
CA SER A 203 8.15 -14.51 20.57
C SER A 203 8.08 -13.88 19.17
N ALA A 204 8.85 -12.83 18.91
CA ALA A 204 8.92 -12.21 17.59
C ALA A 204 9.47 -13.17 16.51
N ILE A 205 10.48 -13.99 16.84
CA ILE A 205 11.02 -14.99 15.92
C ILE A 205 10.01 -16.10 15.65
N ALA A 206 9.29 -16.54 16.68
CA ALA A 206 8.25 -17.56 16.54
C ALA A 206 7.10 -17.06 15.64
N ALA A 207 6.66 -15.83 15.82
CA ALA A 207 5.66 -15.19 14.96
C ALA A 207 6.15 -15.10 13.49
N ALA A 208 7.39 -14.66 13.30
CA ALA A 208 8.01 -14.59 11.98
C ALA A 208 8.08 -15.97 11.28
N LYS A 209 8.44 -17.02 11.99
CA LYS A 209 8.44 -18.40 11.45
C LYS A 209 7.04 -18.87 11.10
N ALA A 210 6.08 -18.66 11.98
CA ALA A 210 4.68 -19.02 11.73
C ALA A 210 4.14 -18.34 10.47
N GLU A 211 4.46 -17.06 10.28
CA GLU A 211 4.06 -16.32 9.08
C GLU A 211 4.73 -16.88 7.79
N ILE A 212 6.02 -17.23 7.84
CA ILE A 212 6.69 -17.87 6.70
C ILE A 212 6.06 -19.24 6.40
N GLU A 213 5.74 -20.04 7.41
CA GLU A 213 5.09 -21.34 7.27
C GLU A 213 3.67 -21.22 6.70
N ARG A 214 2.89 -20.24 7.17
CA ARG A 214 1.56 -19.92 6.64
C ARG A 214 1.63 -19.60 5.15
N ARG A 215 2.54 -18.71 4.74
CA ARG A 215 2.77 -18.36 3.33
C ARG A 215 3.20 -19.53 2.49
N ALA A 216 4.08 -20.38 3.03
CA ALA A 216 4.53 -21.59 2.35
C ALA A 216 3.38 -22.58 2.12
N ALA A 217 2.47 -22.70 3.09
CA ALA A 217 1.28 -23.54 2.97
C ALA A 217 0.30 -22.99 1.90
N GLU A 218 0.05 -21.69 1.90
CA GLU A 218 -0.81 -21.03 0.88
C GLU A 218 -0.21 -21.15 -0.53
N ARG A 219 1.12 -20.94 -0.65
CA ARG A 219 1.82 -21.16 -1.92
C ARG A 219 1.67 -22.60 -2.39
N HIS A 220 1.92 -23.58 -1.51
CA HIS A 220 1.83 -25.00 -1.85
C HIS A 220 0.42 -25.37 -2.32
N ALA A 221 -0.63 -24.90 -1.62
CA ALA A 221 -2.01 -25.15 -2.02
C ALA A 221 -2.33 -24.60 -3.42
N ARG A 222 -1.86 -23.38 -3.74
CA ARG A 222 -2.02 -22.79 -5.06
C ARG A 222 -1.25 -23.55 -6.14
N GLU A 223 0.03 -23.84 -5.90
CA GLU A 223 0.89 -24.59 -6.83
C GLU A 223 0.38 -26.00 -7.07
N GLN A 224 -0.20 -26.63 -6.04
CA GLN A 224 -0.82 -27.95 -6.13
C GLN A 224 -2.01 -27.93 -7.09
N LYS A 225 -2.90 -26.94 -6.95
CA LYS A 225 -4.03 -26.75 -7.86
C LYS A 225 -3.57 -26.52 -9.30
N GLU A 226 -2.59 -25.65 -9.50
CA GLU A 226 -2.01 -25.40 -10.83
C GLU A 226 -1.37 -26.66 -11.43
N HIS A 227 -0.73 -27.47 -10.59
CA HIS A 227 -0.11 -28.74 -11.00
C HIS A 227 -1.17 -29.73 -11.47
N GLU A 228 -2.24 -29.89 -10.71
CA GLU A 228 -3.39 -30.74 -11.05
C GLU A 228 -4.05 -30.31 -12.37
N GLU A 229 -4.28 -28.99 -12.54
CA GLU A 229 -4.81 -28.44 -13.79
C GLU A 229 -3.87 -28.71 -14.99
N LYS A 230 -2.55 -28.55 -14.82
CA LYS A 230 -1.57 -28.88 -15.87
C LYS A 230 -1.58 -30.36 -16.24
N LEU A 231 -1.69 -31.24 -15.24
CA LEU A 231 -1.81 -32.70 -15.47
C LEU A 231 -3.12 -33.03 -16.20
N ALA A 232 -4.24 -32.43 -15.79
CA ALA A 232 -5.53 -32.62 -16.44
C ALA A 232 -5.50 -32.17 -17.90
N ARG A 233 -4.94 -30.98 -18.20
CA ARG A 233 -4.76 -30.49 -19.59
C ARG A 233 -3.88 -31.42 -20.43
N ARG A 234 -2.84 -32.00 -19.85
CA ARG A 234 -1.98 -32.99 -20.57
C ARG A 234 -2.71 -34.27 -20.84
N ALA A 235 -3.48 -34.78 -19.88
CA ALA A 235 -4.29 -35.97 -20.05
C ALA A 235 -5.36 -35.80 -21.12
N GLU A 236 -6.01 -34.64 -21.13
CA GLU A 236 -7.00 -34.30 -22.15
C GLU A 236 -6.39 -34.22 -23.56
N LYS A 237 -5.24 -33.57 -23.73
CA LYS A 237 -4.50 -33.53 -25.00
C LYS A 237 -4.09 -34.95 -25.46
N GLU A 238 -3.69 -35.82 -24.55
CA GLU A 238 -3.35 -37.20 -24.86
C GLU A 238 -4.59 -37.99 -25.34
N ARG A 239 -5.74 -37.81 -24.72
CA ARG A 239 -7.02 -38.39 -25.16
C ARG A 239 -7.44 -37.93 -26.55
N GLN A 240 -7.33 -36.61 -26.82
CA GLN A 240 -7.75 -36.01 -28.10
C GLN A 240 -6.82 -36.35 -29.26
N THR A 241 -5.49 -36.46 -29.00
CA THR A 241 -4.48 -36.66 -30.06
C THR A 241 -3.99 -38.08 -30.18
N GLY A 242 -4.28 -38.95 -29.22
CA GLY A 242 -3.73 -40.32 -29.12
C GLY A 242 -2.21 -40.39 -28.94
N LYS A 243 -1.54 -39.27 -28.70
CA LYS A 243 -0.08 -39.16 -28.54
C LYS A 243 0.28 -38.48 -27.23
N LYS A 244 1.30 -39.05 -26.53
CA LYS A 244 1.82 -38.39 -25.31
C LYS A 244 2.32 -37.00 -25.61
N PRO A 245 1.89 -35.98 -24.83
CA PRO A 245 2.35 -34.60 -25.02
C PRO A 245 3.88 -34.50 -24.86
N ARG A 246 4.54 -33.80 -25.79
CA ARG A 246 6.00 -33.60 -25.73
C ARG A 246 6.40 -32.78 -24.49
N GLY A 247 7.61 -33.02 -23.99
CA GLY A 247 8.20 -32.33 -22.84
C GLY A 247 8.12 -33.12 -21.52
N LYS A 248 8.93 -32.70 -20.54
CA LYS A 248 8.98 -33.28 -19.20
C LYS A 248 7.65 -33.16 -18.47
N GLN A 249 7.31 -34.16 -17.67
CA GLN A 249 6.15 -34.08 -16.77
C GLN A 249 6.33 -32.91 -15.78
N PRO A 250 5.26 -32.18 -15.46
CA PRO A 250 5.30 -31.18 -14.39
C PRO A 250 5.76 -31.83 -13.09
N LYS A 251 6.71 -31.16 -12.40
CA LYS A 251 7.15 -31.64 -11.09
C LYS A 251 6.13 -31.25 -10.04
N PRO A 252 5.86 -32.07 -9.04
CA PRO A 252 4.99 -31.73 -7.93
C PRO A 252 5.58 -30.52 -7.16
N PRO A 253 4.74 -29.66 -6.59
CA PRO A 253 5.17 -28.54 -5.78
C PRO A 253 5.89 -29.01 -4.50
N LYS A 254 6.82 -28.19 -4.03
CA LYS A 254 7.55 -28.47 -2.79
C LYS A 254 6.72 -28.05 -1.59
N GLN A 255 6.58 -28.97 -0.64
CA GLN A 255 5.89 -28.68 0.62
C GLN A 255 6.81 -27.93 1.59
N GLY A 256 6.21 -27.02 2.38
CA GLY A 256 6.87 -26.29 3.44
C GLY A 256 7.72 -25.10 2.96
N PRO A 257 8.28 -24.33 3.92
CA PRO A 257 9.11 -23.18 3.63
C PRO A 257 10.48 -23.60 3.09
N THR A 258 11.05 -22.73 2.24
CA THR A 258 12.45 -22.86 1.82
C THR A 258 13.36 -22.12 2.79
N ALA A 259 14.61 -22.52 2.89
CA ALA A 259 15.61 -21.90 3.78
C ALA A 259 15.75 -20.36 3.55
N LYS A 260 15.55 -19.92 2.31
CA LYS A 260 15.70 -18.51 1.89
C LYS A 260 14.44 -17.67 2.01
N GLU A 261 13.29 -18.27 2.30
CA GLU A 261 12.08 -17.49 2.52
C GLU A 261 12.23 -16.65 3.76
N GLN A 262 11.76 -15.40 3.65
CA GLN A 262 12.00 -14.40 4.68
C GLN A 262 10.77 -13.55 4.95
N VAL A 263 10.74 -12.98 6.14
CA VAL A 263 9.77 -11.99 6.57
C VAL A 263 10.52 -10.80 7.18
N ASN A 264 10.01 -9.61 6.99
CA ASN A 264 10.57 -8.42 7.64
C ASN A 264 9.89 -8.21 9.00
N LEU A 265 10.66 -8.06 10.06
CA LEU A 265 10.14 -7.90 11.43
C LEU A 265 9.47 -6.53 11.69
N THR A 266 9.65 -5.56 10.79
CA THR A 266 9.00 -4.25 10.89
C THR A 266 7.74 -4.16 10.06
N ASP A 267 7.74 -4.80 8.89
CA ASP A 267 6.64 -4.81 7.93
C ASP A 267 6.59 -6.22 7.29
N GLU A 268 5.77 -7.06 7.87
CA GLU A 268 5.64 -8.47 7.46
C GLU A 268 5.11 -8.60 6.02
N GLU A 269 4.29 -7.65 5.54
CA GLU A 269 3.72 -7.71 4.21
C GLU A 269 4.70 -7.31 3.12
N SER A 270 5.72 -6.51 3.43
CA SER A 270 6.75 -6.11 2.45
C SER A 270 7.57 -7.30 1.96
N ARG A 271 8.14 -7.17 0.76
CA ARG A 271 9.02 -8.18 0.15
C ARG A 271 10.31 -7.55 -0.34
N ILE A 272 11.39 -8.32 -0.31
CA ILE A 272 12.61 -7.93 -1.02
C ILE A 272 12.36 -8.00 -2.52
N MET A 273 12.48 -6.84 -3.17
CA MET A 273 12.28 -6.67 -4.59
C MET A 273 13.45 -5.95 -5.23
N PRO A 274 13.81 -6.26 -6.49
CA PRO A 274 14.73 -5.43 -7.24
C PRO A 274 14.11 -4.06 -7.48
N VAL A 275 14.91 -3.01 -7.38
CA VAL A 275 14.46 -1.62 -7.59
C VAL A 275 15.22 -0.98 -8.76
N SER A 276 14.62 0.02 -9.40
CA SER A 276 15.29 0.80 -10.43
C SER A 276 16.51 1.51 -9.85
N GLY A 277 17.63 1.49 -10.56
CA GLY A 277 18.92 1.97 -10.06
C GLY A 277 19.80 0.86 -9.48
N GLY A 278 19.32 -0.37 -9.42
CA GLY A 278 20.05 -1.55 -8.96
C GLY A 278 19.91 -1.82 -7.47
N GLY A 279 20.16 -3.08 -7.09
CA GLY A 279 20.02 -3.54 -5.72
C GLY A 279 18.62 -4.04 -5.37
N PHE A 280 18.42 -4.31 -4.06
CA PHE A 280 17.19 -4.86 -3.51
C PHE A 280 16.73 -4.04 -2.31
N GLU A 281 15.43 -3.79 -2.22
CA GLU A 281 14.80 -3.11 -1.10
C GLU A 281 13.55 -3.85 -0.63
N GLN A 282 13.16 -3.61 0.62
CA GLN A 282 11.81 -3.98 1.08
C GLN A 282 10.81 -3.06 0.39
N ALA A 283 9.94 -3.65 -0.39
CA ALA A 283 9.05 -2.89 -1.27
C ALA A 283 7.73 -3.62 -1.50
N TYR A 284 6.81 -2.88 -2.08
CA TYR A 284 5.58 -3.34 -2.70
C TYR A 284 5.65 -3.07 -4.19
N ASN A 285 4.94 -3.87 -4.97
CA ASN A 285 4.79 -3.62 -6.40
C ASN A 285 3.41 -2.97 -6.62
N ALA A 286 3.40 -1.70 -6.94
CA ALA A 286 2.19 -0.95 -7.25
C ALA A 286 1.96 -0.95 -8.75
N GLN A 287 0.82 -1.43 -9.17
CA GLN A 287 0.38 -1.47 -10.55
C GLN A 287 -0.57 -0.31 -10.83
N ALA A 288 -0.38 0.36 -11.96
CA ALA A 288 -1.24 1.44 -12.41
C ALA A 288 -1.65 1.23 -13.87
N GLY A 289 -2.95 1.20 -14.12
CA GLY A 289 -3.53 1.31 -15.45
C GLY A 289 -3.85 2.77 -15.72
N VAL A 290 -3.28 3.33 -16.76
CA VAL A 290 -3.37 4.75 -17.13
C VAL A 290 -4.00 4.88 -18.50
N ASP A 291 -5.06 5.66 -18.61
CA ASP A 291 -5.65 6.01 -19.91
C ASP A 291 -4.63 6.75 -20.76
N THR A 292 -4.39 6.26 -21.98
CA THR A 292 -3.28 6.74 -22.83
C THR A 292 -3.52 8.14 -23.40
N GLU A 293 -4.77 8.56 -23.51
CA GLU A 293 -5.14 9.86 -24.05
C GLU A 293 -5.08 10.95 -22.96
N THR A 294 -5.78 10.73 -21.86
CA THR A 294 -5.95 11.73 -20.80
C THR A 294 -4.88 11.69 -19.72
N LYS A 295 -4.11 10.60 -19.65
CA LYS A 295 -3.12 10.30 -18.60
C LYS A 295 -3.73 10.13 -17.20
N LEU A 296 -5.04 9.95 -17.12
CA LEU A 296 -5.69 9.64 -15.85
C LEU A 296 -5.45 8.18 -15.45
N ILE A 297 -5.17 7.96 -14.17
CA ILE A 297 -5.10 6.62 -13.61
C ILE A 297 -6.54 6.09 -13.51
N VAL A 298 -6.79 4.93 -14.10
CA VAL A 298 -8.13 4.30 -14.14
C VAL A 298 -8.19 2.98 -13.37
N SER A 299 -7.05 2.37 -13.09
CA SER A 299 -6.94 1.16 -12.28
C SER A 299 -5.69 1.19 -11.44
N THR A 300 -5.78 0.75 -10.20
CA THR A 300 -4.63 0.59 -9.31
C THR A 300 -4.78 -0.66 -8.45
N HIS A 301 -3.68 -1.36 -8.24
CA HIS A 301 -3.57 -2.33 -7.15
C HIS A 301 -2.13 -2.47 -6.67
N VAL A 302 -1.98 -2.98 -5.46
CA VAL A 302 -0.68 -3.24 -4.85
C VAL A 302 -0.52 -4.73 -4.63
N THR A 303 0.65 -5.25 -5.00
CA THR A 303 0.98 -6.66 -4.85
C THR A 303 2.32 -6.85 -4.17
N GLN A 304 2.50 -8.02 -3.60
CA GLN A 304 3.76 -8.45 -2.97
C GLN A 304 4.65 -9.24 -3.95
N LYS A 305 4.22 -9.39 -5.21
CA LYS A 305 4.98 -10.13 -6.21
C LYS A 305 6.04 -9.24 -6.85
N PRO A 306 7.30 -9.69 -6.93
CA PRO A 306 8.40 -8.87 -7.44
C PRO A 306 8.38 -8.68 -8.96
N ASN A 307 7.65 -9.52 -9.70
CA ASN A 307 7.51 -9.45 -11.16
C ASN A 307 6.06 -9.15 -11.55
N ASP A 308 5.88 -8.61 -12.76
CA ASP A 308 4.60 -8.09 -13.23
C ASP A 308 3.77 -9.12 -14.00
N LYS A 309 4.37 -10.27 -14.33
CA LYS A 309 3.76 -11.32 -15.16
C LYS A 309 2.40 -11.83 -14.68
N GLN A 310 2.14 -11.80 -13.38
CA GLN A 310 0.89 -12.27 -12.79
C GLN A 310 -0.09 -11.14 -12.47
N GLU A 311 0.26 -9.90 -12.83
CA GLU A 311 -0.52 -8.71 -12.43
C GLU A 311 -1.49 -8.24 -13.53
N LEU A 312 -1.39 -8.79 -14.73
CA LEU A 312 -2.31 -8.45 -15.82
C LEU A 312 -3.74 -8.91 -15.53
N LYS A 313 -3.95 -10.13 -15.04
CA LYS A 313 -5.29 -10.64 -14.73
C LYS A 313 -6.01 -9.82 -13.65
N PRO A 314 -5.40 -9.50 -12.49
CA PRO A 314 -6.00 -8.57 -11.51
C PRO A 314 -6.32 -7.21 -12.10
N THR A 315 -5.49 -6.71 -13.02
CA THR A 315 -5.78 -5.44 -13.71
C THR A 315 -7.02 -5.55 -14.60
N LEU A 316 -7.16 -6.61 -15.39
CA LEU A 316 -8.34 -6.86 -16.22
C LEU A 316 -9.61 -6.96 -15.37
N GLU A 317 -9.55 -7.65 -14.22
CA GLU A 317 -10.66 -7.75 -13.28
C GLU A 317 -11.05 -6.38 -12.72
N ASN A 318 -10.07 -5.55 -12.34
CA ASN A 318 -10.33 -4.18 -11.87
C ASN A 318 -10.94 -3.30 -12.97
N LEU A 319 -10.46 -3.39 -14.21
CA LEU A 319 -10.99 -2.65 -15.34
C LEU A 319 -12.41 -3.10 -15.69
N ALA A 320 -12.69 -4.41 -15.63
CA ALA A 320 -14.02 -4.96 -15.86
C ALA A 320 -15.05 -4.58 -14.78
N ALA A 321 -14.58 -4.30 -13.56
CA ALA A 321 -15.39 -3.85 -12.44
C ALA A 321 -15.77 -2.36 -12.49
N LEU A 322 -15.17 -1.58 -13.41
CA LEU A 322 -15.49 -0.17 -13.58
C LEU A 322 -16.92 0.03 -14.11
N PRO A 323 -17.59 1.12 -13.73
CA PRO A 323 -18.90 1.48 -14.26
C PRO A 323 -18.92 1.57 -15.80
N LYS A 324 -19.96 1.06 -16.42
CA LYS A 324 -20.11 1.03 -17.89
C LYS A 324 -20.16 2.43 -18.51
N GLU A 325 -20.57 3.41 -17.75
CA GLU A 325 -20.62 4.83 -18.11
C GLU A 325 -19.25 5.38 -18.50
N LEU A 326 -18.17 4.84 -17.91
CA LEU A 326 -16.81 5.25 -18.24
C LEU A 326 -16.36 4.83 -19.65
N GLY A 327 -17.07 3.89 -20.28
CA GLY A 327 -16.71 3.30 -21.55
C GLY A 327 -16.13 1.88 -21.43
N LYS A 328 -15.59 1.35 -22.51
CA LYS A 328 -14.99 0.01 -22.57
C LYS A 328 -13.49 0.16 -22.93
N VAL A 329 -12.65 -0.56 -22.23
CA VAL A 329 -11.26 -0.72 -22.63
C VAL A 329 -11.20 -1.62 -23.86
N THR A 330 -10.60 -1.15 -24.95
CA THR A 330 -10.46 -1.85 -26.21
C THR A 330 -9.03 -2.25 -26.52
N GLU A 331 -8.07 -1.66 -25.81
CA GLU A 331 -6.66 -1.91 -25.98
C GLU A 331 -5.92 -1.81 -24.64
N LEU A 332 -5.02 -2.77 -24.37
CA LEU A 332 -4.15 -2.76 -23.21
C LEU A 332 -2.68 -2.81 -23.65
N ILE A 333 -1.93 -1.79 -23.32
CA ILE A 333 -0.51 -1.67 -23.61
C ILE A 333 0.27 -1.98 -22.33
N ALA A 334 1.20 -2.93 -22.41
CA ALA A 334 2.07 -3.29 -21.30
C ALA A 334 3.46 -3.67 -21.82
N ASP A 335 4.46 -3.62 -20.95
CA ASP A 335 5.82 -4.02 -21.33
C ASP A 335 5.96 -5.55 -21.45
N SER A 336 7.12 -6.01 -21.94
CA SER A 336 7.41 -7.44 -22.15
C SER A 336 7.42 -8.25 -20.83
N GLY A 337 7.52 -7.61 -19.69
CA GLY A 337 7.45 -8.24 -18.36
C GLY A 337 6.11 -8.89 -18.07
N TYR A 338 5.03 -8.40 -18.70
CA TYR A 338 3.68 -8.97 -18.59
C TYR A 338 3.41 -10.12 -19.58
N PHE A 339 4.28 -10.33 -20.55
CA PHE A 339 4.00 -11.30 -21.62
C PHE A 339 3.99 -12.75 -21.09
N SER A 340 2.88 -13.45 -21.33
CA SER A 340 2.73 -14.90 -21.19
C SER A 340 1.54 -15.40 -22.01
N GLU A 341 1.56 -16.69 -22.40
CA GLU A 341 0.45 -17.33 -23.10
C GLU A 341 -0.89 -17.16 -22.32
N ASP A 342 -0.84 -17.37 -20.99
CA ASP A 342 -2.01 -17.22 -20.13
C ASP A 342 -2.55 -15.79 -20.07
N ASN A 343 -1.69 -14.78 -20.24
CA ASN A 343 -2.10 -13.37 -20.25
C ASN A 343 -2.71 -12.98 -21.60
N VAL A 344 -2.16 -13.48 -22.69
CA VAL A 344 -2.76 -13.29 -24.03
C VAL A 344 -4.17 -13.89 -24.07
N ILE A 345 -4.34 -15.14 -23.61
CA ILE A 345 -5.65 -15.78 -23.51
C ILE A 345 -6.61 -14.98 -22.60
N ALA A 346 -6.09 -14.36 -21.53
CA ALA A 346 -6.93 -13.55 -20.64
C ALA A 346 -7.41 -12.26 -21.31
N CYS A 347 -6.55 -11.59 -22.09
CA CYS A 347 -6.95 -10.43 -22.89
C CYS A 347 -8.01 -10.81 -23.95
N GLU A 348 -7.77 -11.88 -24.73
CA GLU A 348 -8.73 -12.37 -25.72
C GLU A 348 -10.10 -12.68 -25.12
N LYS A 349 -10.16 -13.31 -23.94
CA LYS A 349 -11.40 -13.57 -23.20
C LYS A 349 -12.10 -12.30 -22.73
N SER A 350 -11.36 -11.25 -22.47
CA SER A 350 -11.87 -9.94 -22.06
C SER A 350 -12.21 -9.05 -23.27
N GLU A 351 -12.04 -9.54 -24.48
CA GLU A 351 -12.21 -8.80 -25.75
C GLU A 351 -11.34 -7.53 -25.82
N ILE A 352 -10.10 -7.62 -25.34
CA ILE A 352 -9.08 -6.57 -25.32
C ILE A 352 -7.88 -7.04 -26.12
#